data_a07c9be7b61824742561eedce3d637f7
#
_entry.id   a07c9be7b61824742561eedce3d637f7
#
_cell.length_a   1.000
_cell.length_b   1.000
_cell.length_c   1.000
_cell.angle_alpha   90.00
_cell.angle_beta   90.00
_cell.angle_gamma   90.00
#
_symmetry.space_group_name_H-M   'P 1'
#
loop_
_entity.id
_entity.type
_entity.pdbx_description
1 polymer ?
#
loop_
_entity_poly.entity_id
_entity_poly.type
_entity_poly.pdbx_seq_one_letter_code
_entity_poly.pdbx_strand_id
1 'polypeptide(L)'
;MGQRTKNTENIIAVNKKATHDYFILEKLEAGIVLEGWEVKGIRALKVQIKEAYVKIIRGEVLFIGSNITPLSYINRDTVKNATRTRKLLLNQKEINTLIGKIKREGLTIIPMLLYWKNNKVKLQLGVAKGKKKFDKRQSEKNKDWAIEKSRVSKIKLRSN
;
A
#
# COMPACT_ATOMS: atom_id res chain seq x y z
N MET A 1 -22.55 17.36 -2.06
CA MET A 1 -22.25 16.80 -0.72
C MET A 1 -21.18 15.72 -0.84
N GLY A 2 -19.97 16.04 -0.44
CA GLY A 2 -18.87 15.08 -0.51
C GLY A 2 -19.09 13.93 0.48
N GLN A 3 -19.23 12.74 -0.03
CA GLN A 3 -19.11 11.54 0.79
C GLN A 3 -17.66 11.46 1.32
N ARG A 4 -17.46 11.95 2.54
CA ARG A 4 -16.28 11.59 3.33
C ARG A 4 -16.36 10.09 3.56
N THR A 5 -15.62 9.35 2.77
CA THR A 5 -15.49 7.90 2.90
C THR A 5 -14.97 7.56 4.30
N LYS A 6 -15.82 6.92 5.08
CA LYS A 6 -15.52 6.31 6.40
C LYS A 6 -14.56 5.11 6.27
N ASN A 7 -13.42 5.30 5.60
CA ASN A 7 -12.47 4.20 5.34
C ASN A 7 -11.23 4.20 6.25
N THR A 8 -11.18 5.09 7.25
CA THR A 8 -10.02 5.17 8.15
C THR A 8 -10.01 4.10 9.23
N GLU A 9 -11.16 3.53 9.57
CA GLU A 9 -11.28 2.55 10.67
C GLU A 9 -10.79 1.14 10.31
N ASN A 10 -10.65 0.85 9.01
CA ASN A 10 -10.29 -0.48 8.53
C ASN A 10 -8.85 -0.60 8.00
N ILE A 11 -8.06 0.45 8.09
CA ILE A 11 -6.67 0.45 7.61
C ILE A 11 -5.78 -0.34 8.56
N ILE A 12 -5.03 -1.28 8.02
CA ILE A 12 -4.09 -2.14 8.74
C ILE A 12 -2.67 -1.55 8.67
N ALA A 13 -2.20 -1.24 7.47
CA ALA A 13 -0.86 -0.70 7.24
C ALA A 13 -0.84 0.21 6.02
N VAL A 14 -0.02 1.25 6.05
CA VAL A 14 0.14 2.23 4.97
C VAL A 14 1.59 2.29 4.53
N ASN A 15 1.82 2.26 3.22
CA ASN A 15 3.13 2.51 2.64
C ASN A 15 3.30 3.99 2.32
N LYS A 16 3.77 4.76 3.29
CA LYS A 16 4.01 6.20 3.12
C LYS A 16 5.08 6.52 2.07
N LYS A 17 6.02 5.61 1.83
CA LYS A 17 7.08 5.75 0.83
C LYS A 17 6.52 5.74 -0.59
N ALA A 18 5.40 5.05 -0.83
CA ALA A 18 4.78 4.95 -2.14
C ALA A 18 4.45 6.32 -2.76
N THR A 19 3.80 7.20 -2.00
CA THR A 19 3.43 8.55 -2.47
C THR A 19 4.60 9.52 -2.52
N HIS A 20 5.65 9.26 -1.75
CA HIS A 20 6.88 10.05 -1.78
C HIS A 20 7.72 9.77 -3.03
N ASP A 21 7.88 8.48 -3.38
CA ASP A 21 8.80 8.04 -4.43
C ASP A 21 8.14 7.92 -5.82
N TYR A 22 6.80 7.90 -5.88
CA TYR A 22 6.06 7.62 -7.11
C TYR A 22 4.89 8.59 -7.34
N PHE A 23 4.64 8.87 -8.63
CA PHE A 23 3.38 9.46 -9.08
C PHE A 23 2.35 8.34 -9.27
N ILE A 24 1.29 8.35 -8.51
CA ILE A 24 0.21 7.36 -8.59
C ILE A 24 -0.78 7.78 -9.68
N LEU A 25 -0.87 7.00 -10.74
CA LEU A 25 -1.76 7.28 -11.87
C LEU A 25 -3.11 6.60 -11.72
N GLU A 26 -3.13 5.39 -11.15
CA GLU A 26 -4.33 4.58 -10.99
C GLU A 26 -4.24 3.75 -9.72
N LYS A 27 -5.38 3.46 -9.11
CA LYS A 27 -5.49 2.60 -7.93
C LYS A 27 -6.36 1.39 -8.23
N LEU A 28 -5.94 0.23 -7.77
CA LEU A 28 -6.63 -1.05 -7.91
C LEU A 28 -6.74 -1.74 -6.55
N GLU A 29 -7.78 -2.53 -6.37
CA GLU A 29 -7.95 -3.39 -5.21
C GLU A 29 -7.59 -4.83 -5.57
N ALA A 30 -6.75 -5.47 -4.78
CA ALA A 30 -6.41 -6.87 -4.92
C ALA A 30 -6.77 -7.66 -3.66
N GLY A 31 -7.23 -8.88 -3.84
CA GLY A 31 -7.27 -9.86 -2.76
C GLY A 31 -5.87 -10.37 -2.47
N ILE A 32 -5.65 -10.94 -1.30
CA ILE A 32 -4.37 -11.51 -0.90
C ILE A 32 -4.58 -12.90 -0.31
N VAL A 33 -3.76 -13.86 -0.75
CA VAL A 33 -3.77 -15.23 -0.20
C VAL A 33 -2.91 -15.28 1.06
N LEU A 34 -3.56 -15.51 2.20
CA LEU A 34 -2.94 -15.53 3.52
C LEU A 34 -3.10 -16.89 4.19
N GLU A 35 -2.15 -17.23 5.03
CA GLU A 35 -2.24 -18.35 5.97
C GLU A 35 -2.93 -17.91 7.28
N GLY A 36 -3.46 -18.86 8.04
CA GLY A 36 -4.20 -18.54 9.28
C GLY A 36 -3.39 -17.74 10.30
N TRP A 37 -2.12 -18.07 10.48
CA TRP A 37 -1.23 -17.36 11.38
C TRP A 37 -0.93 -15.92 10.93
N GLU A 38 -0.95 -15.67 9.63
CA GLU A 38 -0.76 -14.33 9.05
C GLU A 38 -1.98 -13.44 9.34
N VAL A 39 -3.18 -13.98 9.22
CA VAL A 39 -4.41 -13.26 9.56
C VAL A 39 -4.40 -12.83 11.04
N LYS A 40 -3.95 -13.71 11.93
CA LYS A 40 -3.79 -13.40 13.36
C LYS A 40 -2.76 -12.28 13.60
N GLY A 41 -1.62 -12.34 12.91
CA GLY A 41 -0.60 -11.29 12.96
C GLY A 41 -1.11 -9.94 12.45
N ILE A 42 -1.90 -9.95 11.38
CA ILE A 42 -2.53 -8.76 10.81
C ILE A 42 -3.55 -8.15 11.77
N ARG A 43 -4.39 -8.97 12.42
CA ARG A 43 -5.32 -8.50 13.46
C ARG A 43 -4.62 -7.84 14.63
N ALA A 44 -3.43 -8.31 14.99
CA ALA A 44 -2.58 -7.71 16.01
C ALA A 44 -1.75 -6.51 15.50
N LEU A 45 -1.98 -6.05 14.27
CA LEU A 45 -1.25 -4.96 13.61
C LEU A 45 0.26 -5.21 13.49
N LYS A 46 0.69 -6.46 13.50
CA LYS A 46 2.09 -6.88 13.38
C LYS A 46 2.48 -7.11 11.92
N VAL A 47 2.30 -6.10 11.09
CA VAL A 47 2.57 -6.16 9.65
C VAL A 47 3.29 -4.89 9.18
N GLN A 48 4.26 -5.09 8.28
CA GLN A 48 5.01 -4.00 7.64
C GLN A 48 5.03 -4.21 6.13
N ILE A 49 4.69 -3.17 5.39
CA ILE A 49 4.65 -3.18 3.92
C ILE A 49 5.56 -2.12 3.28
N LYS A 50 6.32 -1.38 4.07
CA LYS A 50 7.15 -0.27 3.60
C LYS A 50 8.18 -0.69 2.54
N GLU A 51 8.81 -1.84 2.74
CA GLU A 51 9.84 -2.38 1.83
C GLU A 51 9.26 -3.42 0.84
N ALA A 52 7.95 -3.60 0.86
CA ALA A 52 7.29 -4.54 -0.02
C ALA A 52 7.14 -3.98 -1.43
N TYR A 53 7.11 -4.86 -2.40
CA TYR A 53 6.88 -4.55 -3.80
C TYR A 53 6.02 -5.60 -4.48
N VAL A 54 5.54 -5.30 -5.67
CA VAL A 54 4.66 -6.18 -6.44
C VAL A 54 5.33 -6.49 -7.79
N LYS A 55 5.36 -7.76 -8.14
CA LYS A 55 5.82 -8.23 -9.46
C LYS A 55 4.78 -9.14 -10.12
N ILE A 56 4.76 -9.13 -11.44
CA ILE A 56 4.00 -10.08 -12.23
C ILE A 56 5.00 -11.09 -12.82
N ILE A 57 4.86 -12.34 -12.44
CA ILE A 57 5.73 -13.44 -12.89
C ILE A 57 4.83 -14.55 -13.42
N ARG A 58 5.02 -14.94 -14.69
CA ARG A 58 4.24 -16.00 -15.35
C ARG A 58 2.71 -15.82 -15.24
N GLY A 59 2.24 -14.57 -15.37
CA GLY A 59 0.82 -14.23 -15.28
C GLY A 59 0.25 -14.20 -13.84
N GLU A 60 1.07 -14.41 -12.83
CA GLU A 60 0.68 -14.28 -11.43
C GLU A 60 1.19 -12.97 -10.83
N VAL A 61 0.34 -12.29 -10.08
CA VAL A 61 0.69 -11.06 -9.36
C VAL A 61 1.15 -11.44 -7.96
N LEU A 62 2.40 -11.11 -7.64
CA LEU A 62 3.06 -11.51 -6.41
C LEU A 62 3.40 -10.31 -5.54
N PHE A 63 3.08 -10.42 -4.25
CA PHE A 63 3.41 -9.45 -3.21
C PHE A 63 4.63 -9.95 -2.43
N ILE A 64 5.74 -9.24 -2.56
CA ILE A 64 7.07 -9.66 -2.12
C ILE A 64 7.60 -8.67 -1.09
N GLY A 65 8.30 -9.17 -0.07
CA GLY A 65 9.02 -8.35 0.91
C GLY A 65 8.16 -7.74 2.02
N SER A 66 6.87 -8.06 2.09
CA SER A 66 6.05 -7.69 3.24
C SER A 66 6.35 -8.60 4.42
N ASN A 67 6.46 -8.03 5.62
CA ASN A 67 6.71 -8.78 6.84
C ASN A 67 5.44 -8.87 7.68
N ILE A 68 5.01 -10.08 8.00
CA ILE A 68 3.94 -10.36 8.95
C ILE A 68 4.54 -11.15 10.10
N THR A 69 4.62 -10.54 11.27
CA THR A 69 5.23 -11.17 12.45
C THR A 69 4.23 -12.12 13.09
N PRO A 70 4.58 -13.41 13.26
CA PRO A 70 3.72 -14.37 13.95
C PRO A 70 3.59 -14.00 15.43
N LEU A 71 2.45 -14.35 16.02
CA LEU A 71 2.23 -14.18 17.45
C LEU A 71 3.02 -15.21 18.25
N SER A 72 3.40 -14.87 19.48
CA SER A 72 4.30 -15.68 20.33
C SER A 72 3.81 -17.10 20.64
N TYR A 73 2.48 -17.29 20.65
CA TYR A 73 1.87 -18.60 20.93
C TYR A 73 1.71 -19.50 19.70
N ILE A 74 2.07 -19.01 18.51
CA ILE A 74 1.99 -19.80 17.29
C ILE A 74 3.21 -20.72 17.19
N ASN A 75 2.96 -22.00 16.95
CA ASN A 75 4.03 -22.98 16.79
C ASN A 75 4.98 -22.56 15.65
N ARG A 76 6.26 -22.51 15.94
CA ARG A 76 7.33 -22.13 15.00
C ARG A 76 7.39 -23.06 13.78
N ASP A 77 7.02 -24.33 13.93
CA ASP A 77 6.99 -25.28 12.82
C ASP A 77 5.92 -24.94 11.78
N THR A 78 4.87 -24.21 12.18
CA THR A 78 3.80 -23.72 11.29
C THR A 78 4.24 -22.48 10.50
N VAL A 79 5.17 -21.70 11.05
CA VAL A 79 5.63 -20.43 10.46
C VAL A 79 6.95 -20.68 9.73
N LYS A 80 6.87 -20.96 8.45
CA LYS A 80 8.08 -21.19 7.64
C LYS A 80 8.86 -19.91 7.36
N ASN A 81 8.17 -18.80 7.10
CA ASN A 81 8.82 -17.52 6.75
C ASN A 81 7.85 -16.33 6.92
N ALA A 82 8.22 -15.39 7.80
CA ALA A 82 7.46 -14.16 8.03
C ALA A 82 7.42 -13.22 6.80
N THR A 83 8.40 -13.31 5.92
CA THR A 83 8.55 -12.51 4.70
C THR A 83 8.23 -13.27 3.41
N ARG A 84 7.50 -14.38 3.51
CA ARG A 84 7.17 -15.20 2.34
C ARG A 84 6.47 -14.38 1.25
N THR A 85 6.64 -14.78 0.01
CA THR A 85 5.91 -14.21 -1.13
C THR A 85 4.45 -14.64 -1.08
N ARG A 86 3.54 -13.68 -1.27
CA ARG A 86 2.09 -13.89 -1.23
C ARG A 86 1.48 -13.61 -2.59
N LYS A 87 0.57 -14.47 -3.01
CA LYS A 87 -0.17 -14.28 -4.26
C LYS A 87 -1.27 -13.24 -4.05
N LEU A 88 -1.40 -12.33 -5.02
CA LEU A 88 -2.52 -11.40 -5.09
C LEU A 88 -3.59 -11.92 -6.06
N LEU A 89 -4.83 -11.66 -5.72
CA LEU A 89 -5.99 -12.07 -6.49
C LEU A 89 -6.56 -10.88 -7.25
N LEU A 90 -6.44 -10.94 -8.55
CA LEU A 90 -6.95 -9.98 -9.53
C LEU A 90 -7.64 -10.74 -10.66
N ASN A 91 -8.56 -10.07 -11.34
CA ASN A 91 -9.18 -10.61 -12.54
C ASN A 91 -8.16 -10.70 -13.69
N GLN A 92 -8.32 -11.70 -14.56
CA GLN A 92 -7.40 -11.87 -15.70
C GLN A 92 -7.33 -10.64 -16.61
N LYS A 93 -8.44 -9.93 -16.79
CA LYS A 93 -8.48 -8.67 -17.54
C LYS A 93 -7.63 -7.57 -16.90
N GLU A 94 -7.69 -7.45 -15.58
CA GLU A 94 -6.87 -6.49 -14.82
C GLU A 94 -5.38 -6.83 -14.93
N ILE A 95 -5.02 -8.10 -14.79
CA ILE A 95 -3.63 -8.57 -14.95
C ILE A 95 -3.10 -8.25 -16.35
N ASN A 96 -3.86 -8.55 -17.39
CA ASN A 96 -3.47 -8.26 -18.77
C ASN A 96 -3.29 -6.75 -19.02
N THR A 97 -4.18 -5.93 -18.47
CA THR A 97 -4.08 -4.47 -18.52
C THR A 97 -2.82 -3.97 -17.83
N LEU A 98 -2.51 -4.49 -16.64
CA LEU A 98 -1.30 -4.14 -15.89
C LEU A 98 -0.02 -4.52 -16.65
N ILE A 99 0.02 -5.71 -17.24
CA ILE A 99 1.16 -6.16 -18.05
C ILE A 99 1.37 -5.20 -19.24
N GLY A 100 0.30 -4.80 -19.91
CA GLY A 100 0.37 -3.84 -21.01
C GLY A 100 0.91 -2.47 -20.59
N LYS A 101 0.46 -1.94 -19.46
CA LYS A 101 0.93 -0.66 -18.91
C LYS A 101 2.41 -0.71 -18.50
N ILE A 102 2.84 -1.79 -17.88
CA ILE A 102 4.25 -1.98 -17.50
C ILE A 102 5.15 -2.04 -18.74
N LYS A 103 4.77 -2.83 -19.73
CA LYS A 103 5.60 -3.04 -20.94
C LYS A 103 5.64 -1.84 -21.87
N ARG A 104 4.48 -1.19 -22.11
CA ARG A 104 4.37 -0.10 -23.09
C ARG A 104 4.68 1.27 -22.51
N GLU A 105 4.29 1.54 -21.28
CA GLU A 105 4.39 2.86 -20.65
C GLU A 105 5.49 2.95 -19.59
N GLY A 106 6.18 1.84 -19.31
CA GLY A 106 7.26 1.80 -18.30
C GLY A 106 6.77 2.07 -16.89
N LEU A 107 5.50 1.76 -16.59
CA LEU A 107 4.91 1.94 -15.27
C LEU A 107 5.29 0.78 -14.34
N THR A 108 5.13 0.99 -13.05
CA THR A 108 5.33 -0.02 -12.02
C THR A 108 4.10 -0.18 -11.15
N ILE A 109 4.02 -1.28 -10.43
CA ILE A 109 2.94 -1.54 -9.47
C ILE A 109 3.54 -1.48 -8.08
N ILE A 110 2.92 -0.70 -7.21
CA ILE A 110 3.37 -0.54 -5.82
C ILE A 110 2.25 -0.84 -4.85
N PRO A 111 2.54 -1.48 -3.71
CA PRO A 111 1.57 -1.63 -2.64
C PRO A 111 1.39 -0.30 -1.92
N MET A 112 0.17 0.14 -1.73
CA MET A 112 -0.14 1.42 -1.09
C MET A 112 -0.63 1.27 0.34
N LEU A 113 -1.67 0.47 0.53
CA LEU A 113 -2.23 0.22 1.85
C LEU A 113 -2.90 -1.15 1.93
N LEU A 114 -2.84 -1.71 3.14
CA LEU A 114 -3.49 -2.95 3.51
C LEU A 114 -4.69 -2.59 4.41
N TYR A 115 -5.85 -3.18 4.17
CA TYR A 115 -7.09 -2.84 4.88
C TYR A 115 -8.08 -4.00 4.93
N TRP A 116 -9.03 -3.91 5.87
CA TRP A 116 -10.14 -4.83 5.98
C TRP A 116 -11.32 -4.37 5.11
N LYS A 117 -11.89 -5.30 4.36
CA LYS A 117 -13.12 -5.10 3.61
C LYS A 117 -13.94 -6.38 3.64
N ASN A 118 -15.17 -6.31 4.15
CA ASN A 118 -16.06 -7.49 4.30
C ASN A 118 -15.35 -8.69 4.97
N ASN A 119 -14.69 -8.45 6.09
CA ASN A 119 -13.92 -9.45 6.85
C ASN A 119 -12.75 -10.10 6.08
N LYS A 120 -12.35 -9.53 4.96
CA LYS A 120 -11.21 -9.99 4.15
C LYS A 120 -10.13 -8.92 4.11
N VAL A 121 -8.89 -9.36 4.14
CA VAL A 121 -7.75 -8.46 3.93
C VAL A 121 -7.62 -8.14 2.45
N LYS A 122 -7.59 -6.86 2.12
CA LYS A 122 -7.36 -6.34 0.76
C LYS A 122 -6.11 -5.50 0.72
N LEU A 123 -5.47 -5.49 -0.44
CA LEU A 123 -4.32 -4.65 -0.73
C LEU A 123 -4.69 -3.65 -1.82
N GLN A 124 -4.55 -2.36 -1.53
CA GLN A 124 -4.64 -1.33 -2.56
C GLN A 124 -3.31 -1.24 -3.28
N LEU A 125 -3.36 -1.41 -4.59
CA LEU A 125 -2.23 -1.27 -5.50
C LEU A 125 -2.27 0.09 -6.19
N GLY A 126 -1.12 0.70 -6.41
CA GLY A 126 -0.96 1.87 -7.25
C GLY A 126 -0.23 1.50 -8.53
N VAL A 127 -0.79 1.88 -9.68
CA VAL A 127 -0.06 1.91 -10.95
C VAL A 127 0.64 3.25 -11.01
N ALA A 128 1.95 3.24 -11.09
CA ALA A 128 2.75 4.42 -10.78
C ALA A 128 3.97 4.62 -11.69
N LYS A 129 4.42 5.85 -11.73
CA LYS A 129 5.68 6.26 -12.37
C LYS A 129 6.66 6.73 -11.30
N GLY A 130 7.90 6.26 -11.36
CA GLY A 130 8.95 6.69 -10.43
C GLY A 130 9.25 8.18 -10.54
N LYS A 131 9.37 8.87 -9.42
CA LYS A 131 9.78 10.27 -9.36
C LYS A 131 11.30 10.40 -9.50
N LYS A 132 11.74 11.40 -10.25
CA LYS A 132 13.15 11.82 -10.27
C LYS A 132 13.50 12.57 -8.97
N LYS A 133 14.80 12.71 -8.67
CA LYS A 133 15.25 13.45 -7.46
C LYS A 133 14.67 14.86 -7.38
N PHE A 134 14.58 15.57 -8.50
CA PHE A 134 13.99 16.91 -8.57
C PHE A 134 12.51 16.90 -8.17
N ASP A 135 11.74 15.96 -8.70
CA ASP A 135 10.31 15.83 -8.39
C ASP A 135 10.07 15.52 -6.90
N LYS A 136 10.92 14.69 -6.29
CA LYS A 136 10.86 14.37 -4.86
C LYS A 136 11.07 15.62 -4.00
N ARG A 137 12.11 16.43 -4.32
CA ARG A 137 12.39 17.69 -3.62
C ARG A 137 11.25 18.69 -3.74
N GLN A 138 10.66 18.81 -4.92
CA GLN A 138 9.52 19.68 -5.15
C GLN A 138 8.29 19.24 -4.36
N SER A 139 8.01 17.93 -4.31
CA SER A 139 6.91 17.38 -3.51
C SER A 139 7.09 17.63 -2.01
N GLU A 140 8.32 17.52 -1.49
CA GLU A 140 8.65 17.84 -0.10
C GLU A 140 8.41 19.32 0.21
N LYS A 141 8.91 20.22 -0.63
CA LYS A 141 8.69 21.68 -0.50
C LYS A 141 7.19 22.02 -0.49
N ASN A 142 6.40 21.41 -1.37
CA ASN A 142 4.97 21.66 -1.45
C ASN A 142 4.24 21.18 -0.17
N LYS A 143 4.66 20.07 0.41
CA LYS A 143 4.11 19.60 1.71
C LYS A 143 4.45 20.56 2.84
N ASP A 144 5.67 21.04 2.93
CA ASP A 144 6.12 21.97 3.95
C ASP A 144 5.34 23.30 3.85
N TRP A 145 5.16 23.81 2.64
CA TRP A 145 4.32 25.00 2.37
C TRP A 145 2.87 24.80 2.81
N ALA A 146 2.27 23.65 2.54
CA ALA A 146 0.90 23.34 2.94
C ALA A 146 0.75 23.28 4.47
N ILE A 147 1.72 22.71 5.16
CA ILE A 147 1.78 22.65 6.64
C ILE A 147 1.90 24.07 7.21
N GLU A 148 2.80 24.90 6.69
CA GLU A 148 3.01 26.28 7.12
C GLU A 148 1.75 27.13 6.95
N LYS A 149 1.11 27.07 5.78
CA LYS A 149 -0.19 27.72 5.53
C LYS A 149 -1.25 27.30 6.54
N SER A 150 -1.34 26.03 6.84
CA SER A 150 -2.30 25.48 7.80
C SER A 150 -2.05 26.02 9.21
N ARG A 151 -0.79 26.16 9.65
CA ARG A 151 -0.41 26.73 10.93
C ARG A 151 -0.79 28.21 11.03
N VAL A 152 -0.48 29.00 10.03
CA VAL A 152 -0.80 30.43 9.97
C VAL A 152 -2.30 30.67 10.01
N SER A 153 -3.10 29.89 9.29
CA SER A 153 -4.56 29.97 9.31
C SER A 153 -5.16 29.70 10.69
N LYS A 154 -4.62 28.71 11.41
CA LYS A 154 -5.06 28.37 12.79
C LYS A 154 -4.73 29.47 13.80
N ILE A 155 -3.61 30.16 13.65
CA ILE A 155 -3.22 31.27 14.52
C ILE A 155 -4.15 32.44 14.31
N LYS A 156 -4.50 32.80 13.07
CA LYS A 156 -5.44 33.88 12.75
C LYS A 156 -6.86 33.66 13.28
N LEU A 157 -7.31 32.40 13.35
CA LEU A 157 -8.63 32.05 13.89
C LEU A 157 -8.69 32.11 15.43
N ARG A 158 -7.54 32.06 16.12
CA ARG A 158 -7.47 32.15 17.59
C ARG A 158 -7.31 33.57 18.11
N SER A 159 -6.99 34.54 17.26
CA SER A 159 -6.76 35.95 17.62
C SER A 159 -7.96 36.87 17.33
N ASN A 160 -9.08 36.32 16.93
CA ASN A 160 -10.39 36.98 16.87
C ASN A 160 -11.28 36.30 17.95
#